data_1dd318c8b6b4c30d6d108b6ab1530ec2
#
_entry.id   1dd318c8b6b4c30d6d108b6ab1530ec2
#
_cell.length_a   1.000
_cell.length_b   1.000
_cell.length_c   1.000
_cell.angle_alpha   90.00
_cell.angle_beta   90.00
_cell.angle_gamma   90.00
#
_symmetry.space_group_name_H-M   'P 1'
#
loop_
_entity.id
_entity.type
_entity.pdbx_description
1 polymer ?
#
loop_
_entity_poly.entity_id
_entity_poly.type
_entity_poly.pdbx_seq_one_letter_code
_entity_poly.pdbx_strand_id
1 'polypeptide(L)'
;KVILLSLPMAKHVSEVVSGKDGIIEHAQQQSLIIDTSTSEPEITRSLAAMLAPTGHQLLDCPVSGGPAGAIAGTMVMLVGGETDALKRAMPYLEILSSKVVYMGASGNGHAAKLVNNLLCAAHLVTTAEAVALGTKAGLNAEDLIAGLNAGSGRSAISEVNFPRWILNQAFDSGFTMQLMRKDVGLAKNMIADMGLELPMSEQVSQIWAASADNLSGESDFNYIVKNCGLGD
;
A
#
# COMPACT_ATOMS: atom_id res chain seq x y z
N LYS A 1 -24.88 -8.77 8.82
CA LYS A 1 -24.04 -7.84 9.62
C LYS A 1 -22.80 -7.47 8.80
N VAL A 2 -22.27 -6.25 9.00
CA VAL A 2 -21.01 -5.81 8.36
C VAL A 2 -19.97 -5.57 9.45
N ILE A 3 -18.73 -6.02 9.20
CA ILE A 3 -17.58 -5.84 10.09
C ILE A 3 -16.47 -5.21 9.23
N LEU A 4 -15.97 -4.06 9.66
CA LEU A 4 -14.85 -3.38 9.00
C LEU A 4 -13.58 -3.63 9.82
N LEU A 5 -12.53 -4.13 9.16
CA LEU A 5 -11.20 -4.32 9.73
C LEU A 5 -10.24 -3.30 9.13
N SER A 6 -9.39 -2.72 9.99
CA SER A 6 -8.28 -1.85 9.61
C SER A 6 -7.15 -2.09 10.61
N LEU A 7 -6.30 -3.07 10.32
CA LEU A 7 -5.33 -3.63 11.26
C LEU A 7 -3.91 -3.54 10.69
N PRO A 8 -2.88 -3.42 11.55
CA PRO A 8 -1.50 -3.19 11.08
C PRO A 8 -0.91 -4.34 10.27
N MET A 9 -1.27 -5.59 10.59
CA MET A 9 -0.64 -6.79 10.02
C MET A 9 -1.66 -7.91 9.82
N ALA A 10 -1.41 -8.78 8.83
CA ALA A 10 -2.21 -9.97 8.53
C ALA A 10 -2.46 -10.88 9.73
N LYS A 11 -1.48 -11.05 10.63
CA LYS A 11 -1.64 -11.87 11.85
C LYS A 11 -2.79 -11.37 12.72
N HIS A 12 -2.96 -10.04 12.85
CA HIS A 12 -4.04 -9.48 13.63
C HIS A 12 -5.40 -9.67 12.95
N VAL A 13 -5.43 -9.62 11.60
CA VAL A 13 -6.63 -9.97 10.83
C VAL A 13 -6.99 -11.45 11.08
N SER A 14 -6.00 -12.33 11.00
CA SER A 14 -6.18 -13.77 11.26
C SER A 14 -6.68 -14.03 12.69
N GLU A 15 -6.12 -13.36 13.68
CA GLU A 15 -6.58 -13.46 15.09
C GLU A 15 -8.04 -13.04 15.25
N VAL A 16 -8.44 -11.91 14.64
CA VAL A 16 -9.81 -11.42 14.73
C VAL A 16 -10.79 -12.31 13.97
N VAL A 17 -10.38 -12.85 12.82
CA VAL A 17 -11.27 -13.66 11.97
C VAL A 17 -11.36 -15.10 12.48
N SER A 18 -10.22 -15.77 12.72
CA SER A 18 -10.14 -17.20 12.96
C SER A 18 -9.45 -17.59 14.27
N GLY A 19 -9.03 -16.61 15.08
CA GLY A 19 -8.44 -16.87 16.39
C GLY A 19 -9.48 -17.35 17.41
N LYS A 20 -8.99 -17.76 18.59
CA LYS A 20 -9.84 -18.04 19.74
C LYS A 20 -10.66 -16.78 20.05
N ASP A 21 -11.95 -16.92 20.22
CA ASP A 21 -12.91 -15.83 20.37
C ASP A 21 -13.08 -14.95 19.12
N GLY A 22 -12.66 -15.43 17.93
CA GLY A 22 -12.76 -14.74 16.66
C GLY A 22 -14.16 -14.78 16.02
N ILE A 23 -14.26 -14.14 14.85
CA ILE A 23 -15.54 -14.00 14.11
C ILE A 23 -16.13 -15.36 13.76
N ILE A 24 -15.31 -16.31 13.30
CA ILE A 24 -15.77 -17.65 12.91
C ILE A 24 -16.46 -18.38 14.07
N GLU A 25 -15.91 -18.23 15.28
CA GLU A 25 -16.40 -18.96 16.46
C GLU A 25 -17.62 -18.29 17.11
N HIS A 26 -17.67 -16.94 17.09
CA HIS A 26 -18.64 -16.19 17.91
C HIS A 26 -19.65 -15.35 17.14
N ALA A 27 -19.50 -15.17 15.84
CA ALA A 27 -20.48 -14.41 15.08
C ALA A 27 -21.77 -15.21 14.88
N GLN A 28 -22.83 -14.82 15.59
CA GLN A 28 -24.15 -15.49 15.56
C GLN A 28 -24.91 -15.31 14.24
N GLN A 29 -24.49 -14.41 13.38
CA GLN A 29 -25.11 -14.08 12.10
C GLN A 29 -24.08 -14.03 10.99
N GLN A 30 -24.48 -14.48 9.81
CA GLN A 30 -23.67 -14.31 8.61
C GLN A 30 -23.24 -12.85 8.45
N SER A 31 -21.95 -12.63 8.36
CA SER A 31 -21.34 -11.31 8.31
C SER A 31 -20.59 -11.12 7.00
N LEU A 32 -20.61 -9.89 6.51
CA LEU A 32 -19.70 -9.40 5.48
C LEU A 32 -18.53 -8.73 6.19
N ILE A 33 -17.33 -9.25 5.98
CA ILE A 33 -16.09 -8.72 6.53
C ILE A 33 -15.42 -7.92 5.41
N ILE A 34 -15.12 -6.66 5.68
CA ILE A 34 -14.41 -5.74 4.78
C ILE A 34 -13.06 -5.47 5.43
N ASP A 35 -11.99 -6.02 4.87
CA ASP A 35 -10.63 -5.85 5.39
C ASP A 35 -9.90 -4.75 4.60
N THR A 36 -9.67 -3.61 5.22
CA THR A 36 -8.95 -2.48 4.63
C THR A 36 -7.46 -2.47 4.97
N SER A 37 -6.98 -3.50 5.66
CA SER A 37 -5.56 -3.68 6.00
C SER A 37 -4.72 -3.90 4.73
N THR A 38 -3.39 -3.86 4.87
CA THR A 38 -2.48 -4.37 3.83
C THR A 38 -1.88 -5.68 4.32
N SER A 39 -2.17 -6.76 3.61
CA SER A 39 -1.91 -8.15 4.01
C SER A 39 -1.36 -8.98 2.85
N GLU A 40 -0.92 -10.20 3.16
CA GLU A 40 -0.53 -11.21 2.19
C GLU A 40 -1.77 -11.80 1.49
N PRO A 41 -1.79 -11.87 0.15
CA PRO A 41 -2.91 -12.43 -0.61
C PRO A 41 -3.29 -13.86 -0.20
N GLU A 42 -2.29 -14.70 0.11
CA GLU A 42 -2.51 -16.10 0.49
C GLU A 42 -3.20 -16.24 1.85
N ILE A 43 -2.87 -15.37 2.81
CA ILE A 43 -3.58 -15.32 4.10
C ILE A 43 -5.04 -14.97 3.88
N THR A 44 -5.31 -13.99 3.03
CA THR A 44 -6.68 -13.59 2.67
C THR A 44 -7.44 -14.74 2.03
N ARG A 45 -6.84 -15.46 1.07
CA ARG A 45 -7.47 -16.63 0.43
C ARG A 45 -7.78 -17.74 1.44
N SER A 46 -6.85 -17.99 2.35
CA SER A 46 -7.03 -18.98 3.42
C SER A 46 -8.17 -18.58 4.36
N LEU A 47 -8.25 -17.33 4.77
CA LEU A 47 -9.33 -16.83 5.62
C LEU A 47 -10.69 -16.89 4.91
N ALA A 48 -10.73 -16.51 3.63
CA ALA A 48 -11.95 -16.60 2.82
C ALA A 48 -12.45 -18.05 2.70
N ALA A 49 -11.54 -19.02 2.50
CA ALA A 49 -11.86 -20.43 2.46
C ALA A 49 -12.39 -20.97 3.80
N MET A 50 -11.82 -20.52 4.93
CA MET A 50 -12.31 -20.88 6.27
C MET A 50 -13.68 -20.27 6.59
N LEU A 51 -13.98 -19.09 6.08
CA LEU A 51 -15.24 -18.39 6.29
C LEU A 51 -16.39 -18.95 5.44
N ALA A 52 -16.11 -19.43 4.24
CA ALA A 52 -17.14 -19.90 3.28
C ALA A 52 -18.12 -20.93 3.85
N PRO A 53 -17.68 -21.99 4.58
CA PRO A 53 -18.61 -22.98 5.16
C PRO A 53 -19.54 -22.39 6.23
N THR A 54 -19.16 -21.28 6.86
CA THR A 54 -19.95 -20.61 7.91
C THR A 54 -20.95 -19.60 7.36
N GLY A 55 -20.90 -19.36 6.04
CA GLY A 55 -21.73 -18.38 5.35
C GLY A 55 -21.27 -16.92 5.54
N HIS A 56 -20.12 -16.70 6.17
CA HIS A 56 -19.46 -15.39 6.19
C HIS A 56 -18.79 -15.11 4.85
N GLN A 57 -18.66 -13.83 4.50
CA GLN A 57 -17.98 -13.37 3.30
C GLN A 57 -16.86 -12.43 3.66
N LEU A 58 -15.71 -12.53 3.00
CA LEU A 58 -14.56 -11.65 3.15
C LEU A 58 -14.30 -10.92 1.84
N LEU A 59 -14.10 -9.60 1.94
CA LEU A 59 -13.54 -8.75 0.89
C LEU A 59 -12.22 -8.18 1.39
N ASP A 60 -11.18 -8.29 0.60
CA ASP A 60 -9.94 -7.55 0.77
C ASP A 60 -10.04 -6.21 0.04
N CYS A 61 -10.02 -5.14 0.80
CA CYS A 61 -10.29 -3.77 0.34
C CYS A 61 -9.18 -2.80 0.76
N PRO A 62 -7.89 -3.11 0.55
CA PRO A 62 -6.82 -2.20 0.92
C PRO A 62 -6.99 -0.83 0.27
N VAL A 63 -6.52 0.19 1.00
CA VAL A 63 -6.71 1.59 0.64
C VAL A 63 -5.43 2.25 0.12
N SER A 64 -5.60 3.26 -0.72
CA SER A 64 -4.54 4.17 -1.16
C SER A 64 -5.00 5.61 -1.01
N GLY A 65 -4.08 6.53 -0.63
CA GLY A 65 -4.37 7.94 -0.38
C GLY A 65 -3.83 8.44 0.96
N GLY A 66 -3.38 7.53 1.84
CA GLY A 66 -2.82 7.86 3.16
C GLY A 66 -3.81 8.60 4.08
N PRO A 67 -3.32 9.15 5.22
CA PRO A 67 -4.16 9.89 6.16
C PRO A 67 -4.86 11.11 5.52
N ALA A 68 -4.19 11.81 4.61
CA ALA A 68 -4.78 12.95 3.91
C ALA A 68 -5.97 12.55 3.04
N GLY A 69 -5.87 11.41 2.33
CA GLY A 69 -6.98 10.86 1.55
C GLY A 69 -8.13 10.40 2.43
N ALA A 70 -7.84 9.83 3.61
CA ALA A 70 -8.86 9.43 4.57
C ALA A 70 -9.64 10.64 5.13
N ILE A 71 -8.93 11.70 5.52
CA ILE A 71 -9.55 12.96 6.02
C ILE A 71 -10.41 13.62 4.92
N ALA A 72 -9.91 13.63 3.68
CA ALA A 72 -10.60 14.26 2.55
C ALA A 72 -11.71 13.38 1.93
N GLY A 73 -11.86 12.11 2.34
CA GLY A 73 -12.77 11.15 1.71
C GLY A 73 -12.39 10.79 0.26
N THR A 74 -11.11 10.94 -0.09
CA THR A 74 -10.61 10.72 -1.47
C THR A 74 -9.78 9.45 -1.64
N MET A 75 -9.90 8.52 -0.70
CA MET A 75 -9.20 7.22 -0.81
C MET A 75 -9.64 6.45 -2.05
N VAL A 76 -8.73 5.63 -2.57
CA VAL A 76 -9.03 4.61 -3.58
C VAL A 76 -8.99 3.25 -2.89
N MET A 77 -10.01 2.41 -3.13
CA MET A 77 -10.06 1.03 -2.65
C MET A 77 -9.85 0.05 -3.80
N LEU A 78 -8.94 -0.92 -3.59
CA LEU A 78 -8.68 -2.03 -4.51
C LEU A 78 -9.35 -3.27 -3.94
N VAL A 79 -10.43 -3.75 -4.57
CA VAL A 79 -11.30 -4.74 -3.94
C VAL A 79 -11.16 -6.12 -4.59
N GLY A 80 -10.80 -7.11 -3.78
CA GLY A 80 -10.84 -8.52 -4.13
C GLY A 80 -11.94 -9.27 -3.37
N GLY A 81 -12.50 -10.30 -4.00
CA GLY A 81 -13.49 -11.18 -3.42
C GLY A 81 -14.70 -11.45 -4.31
N GLU A 82 -15.70 -12.11 -3.77
CA GLU A 82 -16.89 -12.51 -4.52
C GLU A 82 -17.76 -11.30 -4.92
N THR A 83 -18.30 -11.31 -6.15
CA THR A 83 -19.08 -10.19 -6.69
C THR A 83 -20.34 -9.89 -5.90
N ASP A 84 -20.98 -10.88 -5.29
CA ASP A 84 -22.17 -10.64 -4.46
C ASP A 84 -21.82 -10.02 -3.12
N ALA A 85 -20.65 -10.34 -2.55
CA ALA A 85 -20.08 -9.66 -1.40
C ALA A 85 -19.77 -8.19 -1.74
N LEU A 86 -19.15 -7.95 -2.91
CA LEU A 86 -18.88 -6.60 -3.40
C LEU A 86 -20.17 -5.76 -3.51
N LYS A 87 -21.22 -6.27 -4.16
CA LYS A 87 -22.51 -5.56 -4.27
C LYS A 87 -23.06 -5.17 -2.91
N ARG A 88 -22.97 -6.05 -1.92
CA ARG A 88 -23.40 -5.79 -0.54
C ARG A 88 -22.52 -4.76 0.17
N ALA A 89 -21.23 -4.71 -0.16
CA ALA A 89 -20.27 -3.79 0.42
C ALA A 89 -20.36 -2.36 -0.17
N MET A 90 -20.77 -2.22 -1.44
CA MET A 90 -20.74 -0.95 -2.18
C MET A 90 -21.27 0.26 -1.39
N PRO A 91 -22.43 0.21 -0.70
CA PRO A 91 -22.93 1.36 0.06
C PRO A 91 -21.97 1.85 1.16
N TYR A 92 -21.13 0.96 1.69
CA TYR A 92 -20.11 1.29 2.70
C TYR A 92 -18.82 1.79 2.05
N LEU A 93 -18.40 1.15 0.95
CA LEU A 93 -17.17 1.50 0.24
C LEU A 93 -17.27 2.89 -0.38
N GLU A 94 -18.40 3.27 -0.95
CA GLU A 94 -18.66 4.58 -1.54
C GLU A 94 -18.67 5.73 -0.52
N ILE A 95 -18.95 5.45 0.75
CA ILE A 95 -18.82 6.44 1.84
C ILE A 95 -17.35 6.63 2.22
N LEU A 96 -16.55 5.56 2.17
CA LEU A 96 -15.16 5.54 2.64
C LEU A 96 -14.15 5.95 1.58
N SER A 97 -14.55 5.98 0.30
CA SER A 97 -13.62 6.20 -0.80
C SER A 97 -14.24 6.97 -1.96
N SER A 98 -13.43 7.69 -2.70
CA SER A 98 -13.85 8.35 -3.95
C SER A 98 -13.86 7.40 -5.15
N LYS A 99 -13.18 6.25 -5.05
CA LYS A 99 -13.08 5.29 -6.13
C LYS A 99 -12.93 3.87 -5.59
N VAL A 100 -13.76 2.97 -6.07
CA VAL A 100 -13.67 1.52 -5.85
C VAL A 100 -13.25 0.85 -7.15
N VAL A 101 -12.19 0.06 -7.11
CA VAL A 101 -11.68 -0.70 -8.26
C VAL A 101 -11.73 -2.19 -7.93
N TYR A 102 -12.59 -2.93 -8.63
CA TYR A 102 -12.68 -4.37 -8.46
C TYR A 102 -11.52 -5.09 -9.16
N MET A 103 -10.79 -5.89 -8.41
CA MET A 103 -9.57 -6.59 -8.84
C MET A 103 -9.81 -8.09 -9.10
N GLY A 104 -11.03 -8.58 -8.95
CA GLY A 104 -11.35 -9.98 -9.16
C GLY A 104 -11.44 -10.79 -7.85
N ALA A 105 -10.96 -12.04 -7.87
CA ALA A 105 -11.08 -12.99 -6.78
C ALA A 105 -10.42 -12.53 -5.47
N SER A 106 -10.72 -13.23 -4.38
CA SER A 106 -10.17 -12.99 -3.04
C SER A 106 -8.65 -12.98 -3.05
N GLY A 107 -8.04 -12.03 -2.36
CA GLY A 107 -6.62 -11.74 -2.31
C GLY A 107 -6.09 -10.85 -3.45
N ASN A 108 -6.88 -10.61 -4.50
CA ASN A 108 -6.43 -9.78 -5.62
C ASN A 108 -6.35 -8.30 -5.26
N GLY A 109 -7.18 -7.80 -4.35
CA GLY A 109 -7.07 -6.44 -3.81
C GLY A 109 -5.73 -6.25 -3.09
N HIS A 110 -5.36 -7.17 -2.19
CA HIS A 110 -4.07 -7.15 -1.50
C HIS A 110 -2.90 -7.30 -2.49
N ALA A 111 -2.96 -8.22 -3.45
CA ALA A 111 -1.94 -8.35 -4.49
C ALA A 111 -1.75 -7.04 -5.26
N ALA A 112 -2.85 -6.42 -5.71
CA ALA A 112 -2.80 -5.14 -6.40
C ALA A 112 -2.21 -4.02 -5.53
N LYS A 113 -2.52 -4.01 -4.23
CA LYS A 113 -1.94 -3.04 -3.28
C LYS A 113 -0.44 -3.23 -3.11
N LEU A 114 0.05 -4.46 -3.00
CA LEU A 114 1.49 -4.74 -2.89
C LEU A 114 2.23 -4.31 -4.17
N VAL A 115 1.69 -4.62 -5.34
CA VAL A 115 2.23 -4.18 -6.63
C VAL A 115 2.27 -2.64 -6.72
N ASN A 116 1.17 -1.97 -6.33
CA ASN A 116 1.13 -0.50 -6.29
C ASN A 116 2.20 0.09 -5.37
N ASN A 117 2.37 -0.47 -4.17
CA ASN A 117 3.32 0.08 -3.20
C ASN A 117 4.77 -0.22 -3.58
N LEU A 118 5.06 -1.37 -4.18
CA LEU A 118 6.37 -1.66 -4.77
C LEU A 118 6.73 -0.66 -5.87
N LEU A 119 5.78 -0.34 -6.76
CA LEU A 119 5.99 0.66 -7.82
C LEU A 119 6.15 2.08 -7.24
N CYS A 120 5.36 2.44 -6.23
CA CYS A 120 5.51 3.69 -5.48
C CYS A 120 6.92 3.81 -4.86
N ALA A 121 7.38 2.75 -4.20
CA ALA A 121 8.71 2.66 -3.60
C ALA A 121 9.84 2.81 -4.64
N ALA A 122 9.69 2.18 -5.81
CA ALA A 122 10.62 2.30 -6.92
C ALA A 122 10.65 3.72 -7.48
N HIS A 123 9.49 4.32 -7.73
CA HIS A 123 9.40 5.70 -8.23
C HIS A 123 10.03 6.70 -7.26
N LEU A 124 9.89 6.51 -5.95
CA LEU A 124 10.47 7.41 -4.96
C LEU A 124 12.01 7.39 -5.02
N VAL A 125 12.60 6.20 -5.09
CA VAL A 125 14.05 6.01 -5.24
C VAL A 125 14.55 6.59 -6.56
N THR A 126 13.95 6.19 -7.69
CA THR A 126 14.42 6.61 -9.01
C THR A 126 14.22 8.10 -9.28
N THR A 127 13.14 8.70 -8.77
CA THR A 127 12.93 10.15 -8.88
C THR A 127 13.95 10.91 -8.03
N ALA A 128 14.28 10.42 -6.82
CA ALA A 128 15.31 11.03 -5.97
C ALA A 128 16.68 11.02 -6.66
N GLU A 129 17.09 9.88 -7.24
CA GLU A 129 18.34 9.79 -8.00
C GLU A 129 18.35 10.70 -9.23
N ALA A 130 17.23 10.80 -9.95
CA ALA A 130 17.10 11.71 -11.09
C ALA A 130 17.24 13.18 -10.68
N VAL A 131 16.64 13.58 -9.54
CA VAL A 131 16.77 14.94 -9.01
C VAL A 131 18.20 15.20 -8.53
N ALA A 132 18.82 14.24 -7.83
CA ALA A 132 20.22 14.36 -7.41
C ALA A 132 21.18 14.52 -8.61
N LEU A 133 20.98 13.74 -9.67
CA LEU A 133 21.74 13.87 -10.92
C LEU A 133 21.55 15.23 -11.57
N GLY A 134 20.32 15.70 -11.69
CA GLY A 134 20.02 16.98 -12.33
C GLY A 134 20.54 18.18 -11.56
N THR A 135 20.41 18.18 -10.23
CA THR A 135 20.96 19.23 -9.38
C THR A 135 22.49 19.26 -9.43
N LYS A 136 23.15 18.08 -9.50
CA LYS A 136 24.60 18.00 -9.70
C LYS A 136 25.03 18.52 -11.08
N ALA A 137 24.15 18.40 -12.08
CA ALA A 137 24.36 18.98 -13.41
C ALA A 137 24.05 20.49 -13.48
N GLY A 138 23.65 21.12 -12.38
CA GLY A 138 23.40 22.56 -12.27
C GLY A 138 21.93 22.98 -12.47
N LEU A 139 20.98 22.06 -12.51
CA LEU A 139 19.55 22.36 -12.60
C LEU A 139 18.97 22.72 -11.23
N ASN A 140 18.00 23.62 -11.22
CA ASN A 140 17.18 23.85 -10.04
C ASN A 140 16.23 22.63 -9.84
N ALA A 141 16.07 22.17 -8.59
CA ALA A 141 15.29 20.97 -8.30
C ALA A 141 13.78 21.14 -8.61
N GLU A 142 13.22 22.31 -8.31
CA GLU A 142 11.80 22.61 -8.58
C GLU A 142 11.53 22.67 -10.07
N ASP A 143 12.40 23.35 -10.84
CA ASP A 143 12.30 23.44 -12.30
C ASP A 143 12.46 22.05 -12.94
N LEU A 144 13.36 21.22 -12.42
CA LEU A 144 13.56 19.86 -12.88
C LEU A 144 12.31 19.02 -12.67
N ILE A 145 11.71 19.06 -11.47
CA ILE A 145 10.47 18.33 -11.18
C ILE A 145 9.33 18.82 -12.09
N ALA A 146 9.21 20.14 -12.32
CA ALA A 146 8.22 20.67 -13.27
C ALA A 146 8.46 20.13 -14.69
N GLY A 147 9.70 20.07 -15.14
CA GLY A 147 10.08 19.50 -16.43
C GLY A 147 9.79 17.99 -16.54
N LEU A 148 10.12 17.20 -15.52
CA LEU A 148 9.81 15.77 -15.46
C LEU A 148 8.30 15.51 -15.52
N ASN A 149 7.51 16.33 -14.81
CA ASN A 149 6.04 16.23 -14.78
C ASN A 149 5.38 16.65 -16.10
N ALA A 150 6.03 17.49 -16.89
CA ALA A 150 5.59 17.82 -18.26
C ALA A 150 5.92 16.72 -19.28
N GLY A 151 6.87 15.85 -18.95
CA GLY A 151 7.38 14.79 -19.84
C GLY A 151 6.91 13.39 -19.45
N SER A 152 7.53 12.40 -20.08
CA SER A 152 7.27 10.98 -19.85
C SER A 152 7.86 10.43 -18.54
N GLY A 153 8.71 11.19 -17.88
CA GLY A 153 9.29 10.83 -16.57
C GLY A 153 8.34 11.04 -15.38
N ARG A 154 7.14 11.55 -15.61
CA ARG A 154 6.18 11.83 -14.54
C ARG A 154 5.67 10.57 -13.85
N SER A 155 5.37 10.71 -12.58
CA SER A 155 4.70 9.70 -11.75
C SER A 155 3.91 10.42 -10.64
N ALA A 156 3.01 9.72 -9.97
CA ALA A 156 2.34 10.27 -8.78
C ALA A 156 3.35 10.76 -7.73
N ILE A 157 4.50 10.13 -7.65
CA ILE A 157 5.59 10.53 -6.73
C ILE A 157 6.17 11.88 -7.14
N SER A 158 6.52 12.07 -8.42
CA SER A 158 7.06 13.36 -8.89
C SER A 158 6.02 14.47 -8.87
N GLU A 159 4.74 14.14 -9.10
CA GLU A 159 3.64 15.12 -9.12
C GLU A 159 3.18 15.54 -7.71
N VAL A 160 3.23 14.62 -6.73
CA VAL A 160 2.66 14.86 -5.40
C VAL A 160 3.71 14.88 -4.31
N ASN A 161 4.54 13.82 -4.19
CA ASN A 161 5.44 13.67 -3.04
C ASN A 161 6.57 14.70 -3.07
N PHE A 162 7.19 14.92 -4.22
CA PHE A 162 8.28 15.88 -4.33
C PHE A 162 7.87 17.29 -3.98
N PRO A 163 6.86 17.91 -4.61
CA PRO A 163 6.49 19.29 -4.28
C PRO A 163 5.88 19.43 -2.89
N ARG A 164 5.15 18.41 -2.42
CA ARG A 164 4.36 18.54 -1.20
C ARG A 164 5.13 18.21 0.08
N TRP A 165 6.11 17.31 0.05
CA TRP A 165 6.75 16.77 1.25
C TRP A 165 8.27 16.74 1.19
N ILE A 166 8.88 16.66 -0.01
CA ILE A 166 10.32 16.47 -0.15
C ILE A 166 11.04 17.79 -0.39
N LEU A 167 10.67 18.54 -1.41
CA LEU A 167 11.36 19.82 -1.74
C LEU A 167 11.19 20.87 -0.65
N ASN A 168 10.05 20.93 0.00
CA ASN A 168 9.79 21.81 1.14
C ASN A 168 10.23 21.23 2.49
N GLN A 169 10.81 20.02 2.50
CA GLN A 169 11.30 19.29 3.68
C GLN A 169 10.24 19.07 4.79
N ALA A 170 8.94 19.03 4.44
CA ALA A 170 7.87 18.83 5.41
C ALA A 170 7.88 17.39 5.98
N PHE A 171 8.10 16.38 5.14
CA PHE A 171 8.16 14.95 5.53
C PHE A 171 7.04 14.53 6.50
N ASP A 172 5.81 14.93 6.21
CA ASP A 172 4.63 14.77 7.07
C ASP A 172 3.43 14.13 6.35
N SER A 173 3.70 13.23 5.39
CA SER A 173 2.64 12.52 4.65
C SER A 173 1.78 11.62 5.55
N GLY A 174 2.29 11.26 6.74
CA GLY A 174 1.64 10.37 7.68
C GLY A 174 1.78 8.88 7.36
N PHE A 175 2.52 8.52 6.31
CA PHE A 175 2.87 7.13 6.00
C PHE A 175 4.33 6.87 6.40
N THR A 176 4.57 5.85 7.25
CA THR A 176 5.88 5.67 7.87
C THR A 176 6.83 4.79 7.05
N MET A 177 8.14 4.94 7.29
CA MET A 177 9.19 4.07 6.75
C MET A 177 8.91 2.60 7.04
N GLN A 178 8.50 2.28 8.27
CA GLN A 178 8.20 0.91 8.69
C GLN A 178 7.05 0.29 7.87
N LEU A 179 6.00 1.06 7.60
CA LEU A 179 4.87 0.59 6.80
C LEU A 179 5.28 0.34 5.35
N MET A 180 6.06 1.24 4.73
CA MET A 180 6.53 1.03 3.36
C MET A 180 7.51 -0.15 3.28
N ARG A 181 8.46 -0.28 4.23
CA ARG A 181 9.36 -1.45 4.29
C ARG A 181 8.60 -2.76 4.39
N LYS A 182 7.55 -2.79 5.23
CA LYS A 182 6.66 -3.96 5.34
C LYS A 182 6.02 -4.28 3.98
N ASP A 183 5.42 -3.30 3.32
CA ASP A 183 4.71 -3.52 2.06
C ASP A 183 5.65 -3.96 0.94
N VAL A 184 6.86 -3.36 0.86
CA VAL A 184 7.92 -3.78 -0.09
C VAL A 184 8.40 -5.20 0.22
N GLY A 185 8.58 -5.54 1.50
CA GLY A 185 8.95 -6.89 1.93
C GLY A 185 7.89 -7.94 1.56
N LEU A 186 6.61 -7.62 1.75
CA LEU A 186 5.50 -8.50 1.33
C LEU A 186 5.47 -8.67 -0.20
N ALA A 187 5.70 -7.61 -0.96
CA ALA A 187 5.80 -7.70 -2.42
C ALA A 187 6.99 -8.57 -2.87
N LYS A 188 8.16 -8.43 -2.21
CA LYS A 188 9.33 -9.29 -2.45
C LYS A 188 9.01 -10.77 -2.19
N ASN A 189 8.36 -11.08 -1.08
CA ASN A 189 7.96 -12.46 -0.78
C ASN A 189 6.99 -12.99 -1.84
N MET A 190 6.01 -12.21 -2.24
CA MET A 190 5.06 -12.58 -3.31
C MET A 190 5.78 -12.87 -4.64
N ILE A 191 6.80 -12.09 -5.01
CA ILE A 191 7.64 -12.34 -6.20
C ILE A 191 8.35 -13.69 -6.09
N ALA A 192 8.95 -13.98 -4.94
CA ALA A 192 9.67 -15.23 -4.69
C ALA A 192 8.73 -16.45 -4.71
N ASP A 193 7.55 -16.35 -4.08
CA ASP A 193 6.55 -17.42 -4.04
C ASP A 193 6.00 -17.76 -5.45
N MET A 194 5.98 -16.77 -6.35
CA MET A 194 5.62 -16.94 -7.76
C MET A 194 6.76 -17.41 -8.65
N GLY A 195 7.98 -17.54 -8.12
CA GLY A 195 9.16 -17.94 -8.89
C GLY A 195 9.59 -16.92 -9.95
N LEU A 196 9.29 -15.63 -9.74
CA LEU A 196 9.63 -14.56 -10.68
C LEU A 196 11.04 -14.00 -10.39
N GLU A 197 11.77 -13.67 -11.45
CA GLU A 197 13.05 -12.96 -11.39
C GLU A 197 12.85 -11.53 -11.90
N LEU A 198 12.75 -10.57 -10.99
CA LEU A 198 12.51 -9.15 -11.29
C LEU A 198 13.65 -8.29 -10.72
N PRO A 199 14.77 -8.10 -11.46
CA PRO A 199 16.00 -7.52 -10.92
C PRO A 199 15.83 -6.09 -10.39
N MET A 200 14.99 -5.25 -11.01
CA MET A 200 14.72 -3.91 -10.50
C MET A 200 13.92 -3.94 -9.20
N SER A 201 12.95 -4.82 -9.08
CA SER A 201 12.16 -5.00 -7.86
C SER A 201 13.03 -5.53 -6.71
N GLU A 202 13.97 -6.43 -7.01
CA GLU A 202 14.95 -6.93 -6.03
C GLU A 202 15.85 -5.78 -5.53
N GLN A 203 16.40 -4.96 -6.45
CA GLN A 203 17.22 -3.81 -6.09
C GLN A 203 16.46 -2.80 -5.22
N VAL A 204 15.24 -2.46 -5.59
CA VAL A 204 14.37 -1.58 -4.79
C VAL A 204 14.14 -2.17 -3.40
N SER A 205 13.84 -3.46 -3.31
CA SER A 205 13.61 -4.14 -2.04
C SER A 205 14.84 -4.11 -1.13
N GLN A 206 16.03 -4.26 -1.69
CA GLN A 206 17.30 -4.16 -0.96
C GLN A 206 17.53 -2.74 -0.42
N ILE A 207 17.32 -1.70 -1.24
CA ILE A 207 17.45 -0.29 -0.83
C ILE A 207 16.51 0.02 0.35
N TRP A 208 15.23 -0.40 0.24
CA TRP A 208 14.26 -0.18 1.31
C TRP A 208 14.61 -0.95 2.58
N ALA A 209 15.07 -2.20 2.48
CA ALA A 209 15.49 -2.98 3.63
C ALA A 209 16.71 -2.35 4.33
N ALA A 210 17.75 -1.99 3.56
CA ALA A 210 18.97 -1.38 4.08
C ALA A 210 18.73 -0.01 4.74
N SER A 211 17.67 0.69 4.36
CA SER A 211 17.32 1.97 5.00
C SER A 211 17.00 1.84 6.50
N ALA A 212 16.79 0.62 7.02
CA ALA A 212 16.57 0.38 8.44
C ALA A 212 17.80 0.68 9.30
N ASP A 213 19.00 0.67 8.71
CA ASP A 213 20.27 0.90 9.40
C ASP A 213 20.46 2.37 9.82
N ASN A 214 19.77 3.31 9.12
CA ASN A 214 20.01 4.74 9.31
C ASN A 214 18.73 5.61 9.35
N LEU A 215 17.57 5.09 8.98
CA LEU A 215 16.30 5.82 9.02
C LEU A 215 15.33 5.14 9.99
N SER A 216 14.81 5.92 10.96
CA SER A 216 13.83 5.41 11.93
C SER A 216 12.58 4.86 11.24
N GLY A 217 12.02 3.78 11.78
CA GLY A 217 10.76 3.20 11.33
C GLY A 217 9.56 4.16 11.43
N GLU A 218 9.58 5.04 12.41
CA GLU A 218 8.53 6.04 12.67
C GLU A 218 8.62 7.27 11.77
N SER A 219 9.77 7.51 11.11
CA SER A 219 9.92 8.61 10.17
C SER A 219 8.99 8.47 8.98
N ASP A 220 8.63 9.58 8.36
CA ASP A 220 7.87 9.61 7.11
C ASP A 220 8.61 8.86 6.00
N PHE A 221 7.90 8.08 5.19
CA PHE A 221 8.53 7.22 4.19
C PHE A 221 9.26 7.99 3.08
N ASN A 222 8.95 9.26 2.89
CA ASN A 222 9.66 10.12 1.95
C ASN A 222 11.12 10.38 2.36
N TYR A 223 11.51 10.12 3.63
CA TYR A 223 12.91 10.23 4.06
C TYR A 223 13.87 9.30 3.32
N ILE A 224 13.38 8.26 2.62
CA ILE A 224 14.22 7.39 1.80
C ILE A 224 15.07 8.17 0.78
N VAL A 225 14.61 9.33 0.32
CA VAL A 225 15.32 10.17 -0.65
C VAL A 225 16.69 10.61 -0.14
N LYS A 226 16.89 10.68 1.19
CA LYS A 226 18.20 10.99 1.79
C LYS A 226 19.24 9.89 1.55
N ASN A 227 18.80 8.66 1.34
CA ASN A 227 19.67 7.53 0.96
C ASN A 227 19.90 7.45 -0.56
N CYS A 228 19.25 8.31 -1.34
CA CYS A 228 19.24 8.30 -2.81
C CYS A 228 19.89 9.56 -3.40
N GLY A 229 20.85 10.17 -2.71
CA GLY A 229 21.61 11.31 -3.20
C GLY A 229 21.01 12.69 -2.91
N LEU A 230 19.87 12.77 -2.21
CA LEU A 230 19.28 14.01 -1.70
C LEU A 230 19.54 14.17 -0.19
N GLY A 231 20.64 13.62 0.32
CA GLY A 231 21.21 13.94 1.64
C GLY A 231 21.71 15.39 1.66
N ASP A 232 21.80 15.95 2.86
CA ASP A 232 22.13 17.35 3.12
C ASP A 232 23.38 17.85 2.37
#